data_5b60e5991552d2dc8419de8f4cf56e62
#
_entry.id   5b60e5991552d2dc8419de8f4cf56e62
#
_cell.length_a   1.000
_cell.length_b   1.000
_cell.length_c   1.000
_cell.angle_alpha   90.00
_cell.angle_beta   90.00
_cell.angle_gamma   90.00
#
_symmetry.space_group_name_H-M   'P 1'
#
loop_
_entity.id
_entity.type
_entity.pdbx_description
1 polymer ?
#
loop_
_entity_poly.entity_id
_entity_poly.type
_entity_poly.pdbx_seq_one_letter_code
_entity_poly.pdbx_strand_id
1 'polypeptide(L)'
;MASTPSTSDLRKRIETTARAFLSAFEEGGARNDASIINRDVTADCTRHLIPASIPQAFGLPTDFSFNTTSFQEAYAKDIKVLSFKNNIMSNLVIDTEARGAAFTSCAEVEPHEGEKYTVEQAWVLYLTEDGSKIKKVIEFCDKDAILRMANASA
;
A
#
# COMPACT_ATOMS: atom_id res chain seq x y z
N MET A 1 -11.15 25.68 21.50
CA MET A 1 -10.05 25.54 20.51
C MET A 1 -9.50 24.14 20.59
N ALA A 2 -9.38 23.47 19.44
CA ALA A 2 -8.69 22.18 19.38
C ALA A 2 -7.20 22.41 19.67
N SER A 3 -6.64 21.69 20.66
CA SER A 3 -5.19 21.75 20.92
C SER A 3 -4.43 21.05 19.81
N THR A 4 -3.30 21.61 19.42
CA THR A 4 -2.37 20.96 18.52
C THR A 4 -1.88 19.67 19.18
N PRO A 5 -1.95 18.49 18.50
CA PRO A 5 -1.45 17.24 19.07
C PRO A 5 0.05 17.38 19.39
N SER A 6 0.49 16.76 20.47
CA SER A 6 1.93 16.67 20.76
C SER A 6 2.64 15.86 19.67
N THR A 7 3.95 16.07 19.52
CA THR A 7 4.78 15.28 18.58
C THR A 7 4.66 13.79 18.86
N SER A 8 4.59 13.39 20.13
CA SER A 8 4.40 12.01 20.54
C SER A 8 3.05 11.44 20.07
N ASP A 9 1.97 12.22 20.21
CA ASP A 9 0.63 11.82 19.78
C ASP A 9 0.54 11.72 18.26
N LEU A 10 1.13 12.68 17.56
CA LEU A 10 1.21 12.67 16.11
C LEU A 10 1.97 11.45 15.59
N ARG A 11 3.11 11.13 16.21
CA ARG A 11 3.90 9.96 15.87
C ARG A 11 3.07 8.67 16.01
N LYS A 12 2.37 8.51 17.11
CA LYS A 12 1.49 7.35 17.35
C LYS A 12 0.39 7.26 16.32
N ARG A 13 -0.21 8.38 15.93
CA ARG A 13 -1.26 8.42 14.92
C ARG A 13 -0.74 8.03 13.55
N ILE A 14 0.43 8.54 13.16
CA ILE A 14 1.08 8.16 11.91
C ILE A 14 1.37 6.66 11.89
N GLU A 15 1.91 6.11 12.98
CA GLU A 15 2.17 4.68 13.09
C GLU A 15 0.89 3.86 12.94
N THR A 16 -0.17 4.24 13.65
CA THR A 16 -1.47 3.57 13.57
C THR A 16 -2.01 3.59 12.15
N THR A 17 -1.94 4.73 11.47
CA THR A 17 -2.40 4.87 10.08
C THR A 17 -1.56 4.02 9.13
N ALA A 18 -0.25 4.01 9.28
CA ALA A 18 0.65 3.20 8.44
C ALA A 18 0.38 1.70 8.61
N ARG A 19 0.18 1.24 9.84
CA ARG A 19 -0.14 -0.18 10.10
C ARG A 19 -1.50 -0.57 9.56
N ALA A 20 -2.50 0.29 9.69
CA ALA A 20 -3.83 0.07 9.13
C ALA A 20 -3.79 0.01 7.59
N PHE A 21 -3.02 0.91 6.97
CA PHE A 21 -2.79 0.90 5.54
C PHE A 21 -2.24 -0.46 5.06
N LEU A 22 -1.23 -0.98 5.72
CA LEU A 22 -0.62 -2.24 5.32
C LEU A 22 -1.58 -3.42 5.56
N SER A 23 -2.31 -3.45 6.66
CA SER A 23 -3.27 -4.52 6.97
C SER A 23 -4.47 -4.56 6.03
N ALA A 24 -4.78 -3.45 5.34
CA ALA A 24 -5.89 -3.38 4.40
C ALA A 24 -5.74 -4.35 3.22
N PHE A 25 -4.52 -4.67 2.81
CA PHE A 25 -4.26 -5.63 1.73
C PHE A 25 -4.78 -7.03 2.08
N GLU A 26 -4.55 -7.50 3.29
CA GLU A 26 -5.04 -8.79 3.75
C GLU A 26 -6.55 -8.75 4.04
N GLU A 27 -6.98 -7.71 4.73
CA GLU A 27 -8.37 -7.55 5.17
C GLU A 27 -9.36 -7.46 4.01
N GLY A 28 -9.03 -6.71 2.97
CA GLY A 28 -9.89 -6.56 1.79
C GLY A 28 -10.13 -7.89 1.09
N GLY A 29 -9.10 -8.72 0.96
CA GLY A 29 -9.23 -10.07 0.41
C GLY A 29 -10.06 -10.99 1.31
N ALA A 30 -9.79 -10.96 2.62
CA ALA A 30 -10.51 -11.80 3.60
C ALA A 30 -12.01 -11.50 3.65
N ARG A 31 -12.39 -10.24 3.45
CA ARG A 31 -13.78 -9.79 3.44
C ARG A 31 -14.41 -9.73 2.04
N ASN A 32 -13.63 -9.98 1.01
CA ASN A 32 -14.03 -9.81 -0.39
C ASN A 32 -14.60 -8.40 -0.64
N ASP A 33 -13.92 -7.39 -0.12
CA ASP A 33 -14.30 -5.98 -0.21
C ASP A 33 -13.09 -5.13 -0.60
N ALA A 34 -12.98 -4.84 -1.89
CA ALA A 34 -11.87 -4.07 -2.43
C ALA A 34 -11.84 -2.61 -1.94
N SER A 35 -12.97 -2.06 -1.46
CA SER A 35 -13.03 -0.69 -0.97
C SER A 35 -12.19 -0.47 0.28
N ILE A 36 -11.89 -1.53 1.04
CA ILE A 36 -11.05 -1.47 2.24
C ILE A 36 -9.64 -0.95 1.92
N ILE A 37 -9.15 -1.18 0.70
CA ILE A 37 -7.82 -0.70 0.29
C ILE A 37 -7.68 0.82 0.33
N ASN A 38 -8.78 1.55 0.26
CA ASN A 38 -8.83 3.01 0.30
C ASN A 38 -9.31 3.58 1.63
N ARG A 39 -9.53 2.74 2.64
CA ARG A 39 -10.03 3.17 3.96
C ARG A 39 -9.18 4.24 4.61
N ASP A 40 -7.85 4.14 4.48
CA ASP A 40 -6.89 4.97 5.21
C ASP A 40 -6.21 6.03 4.32
N VAL A 41 -6.74 6.25 3.12
CA VAL A 41 -6.19 7.23 2.17
C VAL A 41 -7.17 8.36 1.89
N THR A 42 -6.65 9.52 1.47
CA THR A 42 -7.49 10.63 1.02
C THR A 42 -8.11 10.32 -0.34
N ALA A 43 -9.21 10.99 -0.67
CA ALA A 43 -9.89 10.79 -1.96
C ALA A 43 -8.99 11.10 -3.16
N ASP A 44 -8.05 12.03 -3.01
CA ASP A 44 -7.09 12.43 -4.04
C ASP A 44 -5.71 11.76 -3.90
N CYS A 45 -5.61 10.72 -3.09
CA CYS A 45 -4.36 9.99 -2.90
C CYS A 45 -3.82 9.46 -4.23
N THR A 46 -2.51 9.58 -4.41
CA THR A 46 -1.80 9.00 -5.55
C THR A 46 -0.87 7.88 -5.09
N ARG A 47 -0.76 6.82 -5.88
CA ARG A 47 0.11 5.67 -5.61
C ARG A 47 1.08 5.47 -6.77
N HIS A 48 2.36 5.48 -6.44
CA HIS A 48 3.47 5.43 -7.40
C HIS A 48 4.22 4.13 -7.24
N LEU A 49 4.41 3.41 -8.35
CA LEU A 49 5.21 2.18 -8.38
C LEU A 49 6.62 2.50 -8.85
N ILE A 50 7.60 2.11 -8.08
CA ILE A 50 9.01 2.20 -8.47
C ILE A 50 9.68 0.82 -8.31
N PRO A 51 10.71 0.50 -9.08
CA PRO A 51 11.34 1.34 -10.12
C PRO A 51 10.46 1.56 -11.36
N ALA A 52 10.84 2.53 -12.19
CA ALA A 52 10.12 2.88 -13.42
C ALA A 52 9.95 1.71 -14.39
N SER A 53 10.80 0.69 -14.30
CA SER A 53 10.68 -0.54 -15.09
C SER A 53 9.39 -1.31 -14.82
N ILE A 54 8.72 -1.06 -13.70
CA ILE A 54 7.43 -1.71 -13.38
C ILE A 54 6.30 -1.14 -14.24
N PRO A 55 5.98 0.16 -14.22
CA PRO A 55 4.98 0.69 -15.14
C PRO A 55 5.34 0.44 -16.60
N GLN A 56 6.62 0.52 -16.97
CA GLN A 56 7.07 0.18 -18.35
C GLN A 56 6.70 -1.23 -18.75
N ALA A 57 6.83 -2.20 -17.84
CA ALA A 57 6.50 -3.60 -18.12
C ALA A 57 4.99 -3.80 -18.39
N PHE A 58 4.15 -2.90 -17.91
CA PHE A 58 2.71 -2.87 -18.18
C PHE A 58 2.32 -2.00 -19.39
N GLY A 59 3.31 -1.46 -20.10
CA GLY A 59 3.05 -0.55 -21.22
C GLY A 59 2.58 0.83 -20.79
N LEU A 60 2.82 1.21 -19.53
CA LEU A 60 2.41 2.49 -18.95
C LEU A 60 3.58 3.49 -18.97
N PRO A 61 3.29 4.81 -18.93
CA PRO A 61 4.34 5.83 -18.79
C PRO A 61 5.18 5.63 -17.53
N THR A 62 6.44 6.04 -17.56
CA THR A 62 7.35 5.92 -16.41
C THR A 62 6.93 6.75 -15.20
N ASP A 63 6.18 7.81 -15.42
CA ASP A 63 5.60 8.69 -14.39
C ASP A 63 4.16 8.32 -14.01
N PHE A 64 3.70 7.15 -14.43
CA PHE A 64 2.35 6.65 -14.10
C PHE A 64 2.12 6.61 -12.60
N SER A 65 0.92 7.02 -12.18
CA SER A 65 0.43 6.81 -10.83
C SER A 65 -1.02 6.37 -10.86
N PHE A 66 -1.37 5.54 -9.87
CA PHE A 66 -2.78 5.21 -9.64
C PHE A 66 -3.46 6.34 -8.86
N ASN A 67 -4.72 6.62 -9.19
CA ASN A 67 -5.64 7.30 -8.28
C ASN A 67 -6.39 6.26 -7.44
N THR A 68 -7.25 6.70 -6.52
CA THR A 68 -7.99 5.79 -5.63
C THR A 68 -8.88 4.81 -6.40
N THR A 69 -9.56 5.28 -7.44
CA THR A 69 -10.45 4.45 -8.26
C THR A 69 -9.69 3.40 -9.03
N SER A 70 -8.65 3.80 -9.76
CA SER A 70 -7.87 2.87 -10.58
C SER A 70 -7.11 1.84 -9.76
N PHE A 71 -6.62 2.23 -8.58
CA PHE A 71 -5.96 1.28 -7.67
C PHE A 71 -6.96 0.27 -7.09
N GLN A 72 -8.12 0.73 -6.67
CA GLN A 72 -9.16 -0.17 -6.16
C GLN A 72 -9.62 -1.17 -7.22
N GLU A 73 -9.74 -0.75 -8.46
CA GLU A 73 -10.09 -1.63 -9.59
C GLU A 73 -9.01 -2.71 -9.80
N ALA A 74 -7.73 -2.32 -9.78
CA ALA A 74 -6.63 -3.26 -9.89
C ALA A 74 -6.60 -4.25 -8.71
N TYR A 75 -6.74 -3.74 -7.50
CA TYR A 75 -6.78 -4.57 -6.29
C TYR A 75 -7.99 -5.53 -6.29
N ALA A 76 -9.15 -5.09 -6.77
CA ALA A 76 -10.34 -5.93 -6.89
C ALA A 76 -10.11 -7.14 -7.81
N LYS A 77 -9.30 -6.97 -8.86
CA LYS A 77 -8.91 -8.09 -9.73
C LYS A 77 -8.00 -9.07 -9.00
N ASP A 78 -7.05 -8.55 -8.24
CA ASP A 78 -6.08 -9.39 -7.50
C ASP A 78 -6.80 -10.29 -6.49
N ILE A 79 -7.67 -9.74 -5.66
CA ILE A 79 -8.33 -10.52 -4.59
C ILE A 79 -9.32 -11.56 -5.10
N LYS A 80 -9.71 -11.54 -6.37
CA LYS A 80 -10.51 -12.62 -7.00
C LYS A 80 -9.69 -13.89 -7.21
N VAL A 81 -8.39 -13.80 -7.33
CA VAL A 81 -7.52 -14.91 -7.72
C VAL A 81 -6.44 -15.24 -6.68
N LEU A 82 -6.22 -14.37 -5.69
CA LEU A 82 -5.20 -14.57 -4.67
C LEU A 82 -5.59 -13.91 -3.34
N SER A 83 -4.87 -14.29 -2.29
CA SER A 83 -4.98 -13.68 -0.96
C SER A 83 -3.61 -13.22 -0.49
N PHE A 84 -3.59 -12.12 0.24
CA PHE A 84 -2.40 -11.66 0.95
C PHE A 84 -2.48 -12.14 2.39
N LYS A 85 -1.40 -12.73 2.90
CA LYS A 85 -1.32 -13.29 4.24
C LYS A 85 -0.04 -12.83 4.93
N ASN A 86 -0.10 -12.73 6.25
CA ASN A 86 1.07 -12.49 7.09
C ASN A 86 1.92 -11.31 6.59
N ASN A 87 1.28 -10.17 6.32
CA ASN A 87 1.96 -8.97 5.84
C ASN A 87 2.67 -8.29 7.02
N ILE A 88 3.98 -8.49 7.12
CA ILE A 88 4.79 -8.06 8.26
C ILE A 88 5.53 -6.78 7.92
N MET A 89 5.32 -5.75 8.75
CA MET A 89 6.06 -4.49 8.70
C MET A 89 7.36 -4.61 9.46
N SER A 90 8.44 -4.08 8.89
CA SER A 90 9.76 -3.98 9.52
C SER A 90 10.40 -2.62 9.20
N ASN A 91 11.41 -2.24 9.98
CA ASN A 91 12.23 -1.06 9.72
C ASN A 91 11.44 0.25 9.66
N LEU A 92 10.43 0.40 10.52
CA LEU A 92 9.59 1.60 10.53
C LEU A 92 10.37 2.83 10.98
N VAL A 93 10.32 3.87 10.16
CA VAL A 93 10.85 5.21 10.44
C VAL A 93 9.73 6.22 10.25
N ILE A 94 9.54 7.11 11.20
CA ILE A 94 8.52 8.15 11.14
C ILE A 94 9.17 9.52 11.28
N ASP A 95 8.84 10.41 10.37
CA ASP A 95 9.20 11.83 10.42
C ASP A 95 7.92 12.64 10.65
N THR A 96 7.77 13.15 11.87
CA THR A 96 6.58 13.92 12.25
C THR A 96 6.54 15.28 11.59
N GLU A 97 7.71 15.89 11.31
CA GLU A 97 7.78 17.19 10.64
C GLU A 97 7.31 17.07 9.18
N ALA A 98 7.80 16.06 8.47
CA ALA A 98 7.41 15.81 7.08
C ALA A 98 6.05 15.14 6.94
N ARG A 99 5.42 14.70 8.03
CA ARG A 99 4.22 13.85 8.00
C ARG A 99 4.44 12.59 7.16
N GLY A 100 5.58 11.95 7.35
CA GLY A 100 6.02 10.79 6.56
C GLY A 100 6.26 9.55 7.41
N ALA A 101 6.10 8.39 6.77
CA ALA A 101 6.49 7.10 7.32
C ALA A 101 7.15 6.27 6.23
N ALA A 102 8.21 5.57 6.57
CA ALA A 102 8.88 4.64 5.68
C ALA A 102 9.08 3.31 6.38
N PHE A 103 8.93 2.22 5.66
CA PHE A 103 9.09 0.88 6.21
C PHE A 103 9.28 -0.14 5.08
N THR A 104 9.68 -1.34 5.46
CA THR A 104 9.68 -2.50 4.58
C THR A 104 8.56 -3.46 4.98
N SER A 105 8.10 -4.24 4.04
CA SER A 105 7.11 -5.29 4.30
C SER A 105 7.44 -6.57 3.56
N CYS A 106 7.01 -7.69 4.14
CA CYS A 106 7.06 -8.99 3.50
C CYS A 106 5.70 -9.66 3.69
N ALA A 107 5.05 -10.02 2.62
CA ALA A 107 3.76 -10.70 2.64
C ALA A 107 3.83 -12.03 1.92
N GLU A 108 3.02 -12.98 2.35
CA GLU A 108 2.76 -14.21 1.60
C GLU A 108 1.63 -13.92 0.59
N VAL A 109 1.85 -14.33 -0.65
CA VAL A 109 0.82 -14.32 -1.69
C VAL A 109 0.35 -15.75 -1.89
N GLU A 110 -0.92 -15.99 -1.66
CA GLU A 110 -1.56 -17.30 -1.81
C GLU A 110 -2.50 -17.26 -3.02
N PRO A 111 -2.05 -17.70 -4.22
CA PRO A 111 -2.96 -17.88 -5.33
C PRO A 111 -4.04 -18.90 -5.00
N HIS A 112 -5.26 -18.70 -5.48
CA HIS A 112 -6.32 -19.72 -5.36
C HIS A 112 -5.95 -20.98 -6.12
N GLU A 113 -5.19 -20.81 -7.20
CA GLU A 113 -4.60 -21.91 -7.97
C GLU A 113 -3.10 -21.64 -8.15
N GLY A 114 -2.27 -22.56 -7.68
CA GLY A 114 -0.82 -22.44 -7.79
C GLY A 114 -0.09 -22.36 -6.46
N GLU A 115 1.22 -22.23 -6.53
CA GLU A 115 2.09 -22.21 -5.36
C GLU A 115 2.16 -20.83 -4.70
N LYS A 116 2.28 -20.83 -3.39
CA LYS A 116 2.54 -19.63 -2.59
C LYS A 116 3.90 -19.04 -2.93
N TYR A 117 3.99 -17.73 -2.83
CA TYR A 117 5.25 -16.99 -2.93
C TYR A 117 5.20 -15.78 -2.01
N THR A 118 6.36 -15.16 -1.79
CA THR A 118 6.46 -13.95 -0.99
C THR A 118 6.63 -12.73 -1.88
N VAL A 119 6.15 -11.58 -1.41
CA VAL A 119 6.43 -10.28 -2.01
C VAL A 119 7.07 -9.38 -0.96
N GLU A 120 8.22 -8.83 -1.31
CA GLU A 120 8.93 -7.87 -0.48
C GLU A 120 8.77 -6.48 -1.09
N GLN A 121 8.54 -5.49 -0.23
CA GLN A 121 8.27 -4.11 -0.66
C GLN A 121 8.91 -3.14 0.33
N ALA A 122 9.25 -1.97 -0.18
CA ALA A 122 9.59 -0.81 0.64
C ALA A 122 8.60 0.31 0.33
N TRP A 123 8.19 1.03 1.36
CA TRP A 123 7.11 2.00 1.28
C TRP A 123 7.56 3.35 1.79
N VAL A 124 7.12 4.41 1.15
CA VAL A 124 7.17 5.77 1.68
C VAL A 124 5.76 6.33 1.61
N LEU A 125 5.22 6.71 2.77
CA LEU A 125 3.89 7.27 2.91
C LEU A 125 3.98 8.73 3.32
N TYR A 126 3.21 9.58 2.67
CA TYR A 126 2.99 10.96 3.08
C TYR A 126 1.56 11.12 3.55
N LEU A 127 1.38 11.69 4.74
CA LEU A 127 0.09 11.76 5.41
C LEU A 127 -0.43 13.19 5.48
N THR A 128 -1.69 13.30 5.86
CA THR A 128 -2.33 14.57 6.16
C THR A 128 -1.69 15.21 7.40
N GLU A 129 -1.96 16.49 7.62
CA GLU A 129 -1.40 17.28 8.72
C GLU A 129 -1.61 16.63 10.08
N ASP A 130 -2.78 16.02 10.29
CA ASP A 130 -3.12 15.34 11.53
C ASP A 130 -2.65 13.86 11.58
N GLY A 131 -2.06 13.34 10.52
CA GLY A 131 -1.56 11.96 10.45
C GLY A 131 -2.64 10.88 10.32
N SER A 132 -3.89 11.25 10.07
CA SER A 132 -5.00 10.28 10.05
C SER A 132 -5.26 9.63 8.70
N LYS A 133 -4.77 10.21 7.61
CA LYS A 133 -4.96 9.71 6.24
C LYS A 133 -3.68 9.84 5.44
N ILE A 134 -3.52 8.94 4.48
CA ILE A 134 -2.39 8.94 3.56
C ILE A 134 -2.79 9.66 2.28
N LYS A 135 -1.98 10.62 1.85
CA LYS A 135 -2.22 11.41 0.64
C LYS A 135 -1.33 11.03 -0.55
N LYS A 136 -0.23 10.33 -0.28
CA LYS A 136 0.68 9.86 -1.33
C LYS A 136 1.38 8.59 -0.87
N VAL A 137 1.45 7.61 -1.75
CA VAL A 137 2.12 6.34 -1.53
C VAL A 137 3.21 6.18 -2.60
N ILE A 138 4.42 5.87 -2.15
CA ILE A 138 5.49 5.38 -3.02
C ILE A 138 5.76 3.94 -2.62
N GLU A 139 5.61 3.04 -3.58
CA GLU A 139 5.82 1.60 -3.40
C GLU A 139 7.00 1.17 -4.25
N PHE A 140 8.09 0.78 -3.59
CA PHE A 140 9.19 0.07 -4.24
C PHE A 140 8.95 -1.42 -4.05
N CYS A 141 8.76 -2.16 -5.15
CA CYS A 141 8.38 -3.55 -5.06
C CYS A 141 9.24 -4.46 -5.95
N ASP A 142 9.29 -5.72 -5.57
CA ASP A 142 9.88 -6.78 -6.38
C ASP A 142 9.11 -6.90 -7.68
N LYS A 143 9.79 -6.57 -8.78
CA LYS A 143 9.19 -6.57 -10.11
C LYS A 143 8.67 -7.95 -10.51
N ASP A 144 9.42 -9.02 -10.23
CA ASP A 144 9.03 -10.37 -10.60
C ASP A 144 7.75 -10.79 -9.87
N ALA A 145 7.63 -10.48 -8.58
CA ALA A 145 6.43 -10.76 -7.79
C ALA A 145 5.21 -9.97 -8.32
N ILE A 146 5.40 -8.69 -8.63
CA ILE A 146 4.33 -7.84 -9.17
C ILE A 146 3.85 -8.32 -10.53
N LEU A 147 4.77 -8.70 -11.43
CA LEU A 147 4.40 -9.25 -12.73
C LEU A 147 3.67 -10.58 -12.58
N ARG A 148 4.09 -11.42 -11.65
CA ARG A 148 3.43 -12.69 -11.35
C ARG A 148 1.99 -12.47 -10.86
N MET A 149 1.76 -11.50 -9.97
CA MET A 149 0.41 -11.14 -9.54
C MET A 149 -0.47 -10.65 -10.68
N ALA A 150 0.05 -9.73 -11.49
CA ALA A 150 -0.68 -9.16 -12.62
C ALA A 150 -1.06 -10.23 -13.66
N ASN A 151 -0.17 -11.18 -13.94
CA ASN A 151 -0.45 -12.29 -14.85
C ASN A 151 -1.54 -13.22 -14.31
N ALA A 152 -1.61 -13.42 -13.00
CA ALA A 152 -2.64 -14.24 -12.38
C ALA A 152 -4.02 -13.59 -12.45
N SER A 153 -4.11 -12.26 -12.42
CA SER A 153 -5.35 -11.48 -12.42
C SER A 153 -5.76 -10.96 -13.81
N ALA A 154 -4.96 -11.23 -14.82
CA ALA A 154 -5.23 -10.81 -16.20
C ALA A 154 -6.43 -11.55 -16.83
#